data_53f32c1ec1d2ee85a62760aea89aa8b1
#
_entry.id   53f32c1ec1d2ee85a62760aea89aa8b1
#
_cell.length_a   1.000
_cell.length_b   1.000
_cell.length_c   1.000
_cell.angle_alpha   90.00
_cell.angle_beta   90.00
_cell.angle_gamma   90.00
#
_symmetry.space_group_name_H-M   'P 1'
#
loop_
_entity.id
_entity.type
_entity.pdbx_description
1 polymer ?
#
loop_
_entity_poly.entity_id
_entity_poly.type
_entity_poly.pdbx_seq_one_letter_code
_entity_poly.pdbx_strand_id
1 'polypeptide(L)'
;MKNSKKIISAILVVILVLGALVFTACGPAKKNLLKTMAPDDLLKYVYMTDAEEFASKFVSVYDKYLSNYGTAVSSKSSMSYEPSDEVISFLEDDMMGGFKLGLDKLGADIELQKKSPTDFAYLIDLTVNGASVLDLDMYSADNTMVIASDALFGGAYKNEAAAGSSTVTDISFLPTSEVVKTLLPKIVEIAITEVKGVTVTEEQAVNFGDVYEQAVALDADITDATLTKIADAVLSEIKDNQDIKKILTDFYNTVGKANGLDYEFDSAEEFYRAYVEAISDAIETVKEDAPAEGEEEVVCTFRTWIDDDYHIIAVNLKNDDGELLIGASEDDDDKGYIFDLKNEGTPVFSLAGSVIKEKNDTSVSFTLVTASSDFSVNENGELVEGSKNTSISLKGSSTVEKKIISGNYTLSVDGKDYLKAELTDVDGKTYAKDNRFVGTVKLSTLSALNDLLSEADLEPIVCTIVAEDTKDVNKVSTVIDLTHGDMPLGKFHITAEMTDEAPDFTVPEASDEMPEPDLTALFENLKKAGINENLIAMFEMSMSGDFGDDYYGDEYYDDEYFGDDYFYAEDYEDIFSDM
;
A
#
# COMPACT_ATOMS: atom_id res chain seq x y z
N MET A 1 27.76 -5.89 -21.08
CA MET A 1 28.27 -4.62 -20.57
C MET A 1 27.19 -3.63 -20.09
N LYS A 2 26.14 -3.29 -20.84
CA LYS A 2 25.11 -2.32 -20.33
C LYS A 2 24.24 -2.86 -19.18
N ASN A 3 24.00 -4.15 -19.07
CA ASN A 3 23.10 -4.73 -18.07
C ASN A 3 23.75 -4.97 -16.70
N SER A 4 25.02 -5.36 -16.65
CA SER A 4 25.74 -5.56 -15.37
C SER A 4 25.92 -4.24 -14.61
N LYS A 5 26.30 -3.16 -15.29
CA LYS A 5 26.39 -1.84 -14.65
C LYS A 5 25.05 -1.37 -14.07
N LYS A 6 23.92 -1.68 -14.72
CA LYS A 6 22.58 -1.38 -14.19
C LYS A 6 22.22 -2.22 -12.96
N ILE A 7 22.55 -3.51 -12.94
CA ILE A 7 22.30 -4.41 -11.80
C ILE A 7 23.16 -3.97 -10.60
N ILE A 8 24.43 -3.68 -10.82
CA ILE A 8 25.36 -3.22 -9.77
C ILE A 8 24.92 -1.87 -9.20
N SER A 9 24.50 -0.93 -10.05
CA SER A 9 23.95 0.36 -9.61
C SER A 9 22.65 0.17 -8.82
N ALA A 10 21.79 -0.75 -9.22
CA ALA A 10 20.56 -1.06 -8.49
C ALA A 10 20.85 -1.68 -7.11
N ILE A 11 21.81 -2.59 -7.01
CA ILE A 11 22.24 -3.19 -5.74
C ILE A 11 22.81 -2.11 -4.81
N LEU A 12 23.67 -1.23 -5.32
CA LEU A 12 24.24 -0.13 -4.54
C LEU A 12 23.15 0.84 -4.06
N VAL A 13 22.22 1.22 -4.93
CA VAL A 13 21.07 2.07 -4.57
C VAL A 13 20.25 1.40 -3.48
N VAL A 14 19.95 0.11 -3.58
CA VAL A 14 19.21 -0.63 -2.55
C VAL A 14 19.97 -0.64 -1.21
N ILE A 15 21.28 -0.88 -1.21
CA ILE A 15 22.09 -0.92 0.02
C ILE A 15 22.20 0.46 0.65
N LEU A 16 22.42 1.50 -0.15
CA LEU A 16 22.52 2.88 0.35
C LEU A 16 21.16 3.45 0.75
N VAL A 17 20.08 3.07 0.05
CA VAL A 17 18.69 3.41 0.43
C VAL A 17 18.30 2.69 1.72
N LEU A 18 18.67 1.42 1.90
CA LEU A 18 18.45 0.71 3.18
C LEU A 18 19.21 1.40 4.32
N GLY A 19 20.43 1.91 4.07
CA GLY A 19 21.16 2.75 5.03
C GLY A 19 20.49 4.10 5.27
N ALA A 20 19.88 4.68 4.25
CA ALA A 20 19.21 5.99 4.32
C ALA A 20 17.79 5.95 4.93
N LEU A 21 17.13 4.80 5.02
CA LEU A 21 15.83 4.65 5.68
C LEU A 21 15.88 4.80 7.22
N VAL A 22 17.05 5.09 7.77
CA VAL A 22 17.34 5.11 9.20
C VAL A 22 17.08 6.46 9.89
N PHE A 23 16.51 7.42 9.21
CA PHE A 23 16.37 8.83 9.59
C PHE A 23 15.55 9.14 10.87
N THR A 24 15.73 8.46 11.98
CA THR A 24 15.02 8.82 13.23
C THR A 24 15.75 8.41 14.50
N ALA A 25 17.05 8.61 14.59
CA ALA A 25 17.81 8.24 15.78
C ALA A 25 18.16 9.47 16.63
N CYS A 26 17.43 9.70 17.70
CA CYS A 26 17.86 10.60 18.78
C CYS A 26 18.75 9.82 19.75
N GLY A 27 20.05 9.95 19.64
CA GLY A 27 21.05 9.36 20.55
C GLY A 27 21.62 10.40 21.54
N PRO A 28 22.27 9.97 22.64
CA PRO A 28 22.95 10.89 23.54
C PRO A 28 24.14 11.56 22.85
N ALA A 29 24.27 12.88 23.04
CA ALA A 29 25.36 13.71 22.50
C ALA A 29 26.74 13.05 22.65
N LYS A 30 27.41 12.82 21.52
CA LYS A 30 28.70 12.12 21.47
C LYS A 30 29.86 13.11 21.39
N LYS A 31 31.07 12.64 21.73
CA LYS A 31 32.31 13.42 21.64
C LYS A 31 32.54 13.87 20.19
N ASN A 32 33.24 15.01 20.00
CA ASN A 32 33.57 15.57 18.71
C ASN A 32 34.39 14.58 17.82
N LEU A 33 33.71 13.69 17.12
CA LEU A 33 34.31 12.63 16.31
C LEU A 33 34.98 13.20 15.05
N LEU A 34 34.51 14.32 14.52
CA LEU A 34 35.10 15.03 13.38
C LEU A 34 36.60 15.36 13.57
N LYS A 35 37.03 15.60 14.84
CA LYS A 35 38.43 15.91 15.18
C LYS A 35 39.27 14.69 15.51
N THR A 36 38.69 13.55 15.75
CA THR A 36 39.37 12.39 16.34
C THR A 36 39.36 11.15 15.42
N MET A 37 38.47 11.10 14.44
CA MET A 37 38.35 10.02 13.47
C MET A 37 38.84 10.43 12.09
N ALA A 38 39.41 9.49 11.34
CA ALA A 38 39.63 9.67 9.93
C ALA A 38 38.28 9.70 9.18
N PRO A 39 38.14 10.47 8.08
CA PRO A 39 36.86 10.59 7.38
C PRO A 39 36.24 9.25 6.94
N ASP A 40 37.03 8.30 6.42
CA ASP A 40 36.57 6.98 6.03
C ASP A 40 36.00 6.19 7.23
N ASP A 41 36.71 6.28 8.38
CA ASP A 41 36.26 5.62 9.62
C ASP A 41 35.00 6.28 10.20
N LEU A 42 34.88 7.61 10.04
CA LEU A 42 33.69 8.35 10.44
C LEU A 42 32.47 7.94 9.61
N LEU A 43 32.60 7.86 8.30
CA LEU A 43 31.54 7.40 7.41
C LEU A 43 31.07 5.99 7.81
N LYS A 44 32.03 5.07 8.00
CA LYS A 44 31.70 3.70 8.45
C LYS A 44 31.01 3.72 9.82
N TYR A 45 31.49 4.49 10.77
CA TYR A 45 30.91 4.59 12.12
C TYR A 45 29.45 5.05 12.06
N VAL A 46 29.15 6.08 11.30
CA VAL A 46 27.80 6.63 11.13
C VAL A 46 26.87 5.57 10.54
N TYR A 47 27.23 4.98 9.40
CA TYR A 47 26.41 3.97 8.76
C TYR A 47 26.16 2.74 9.64
N MET A 48 27.16 2.29 10.38
CA MET A 48 27.00 1.15 11.28
C MET A 48 26.10 1.46 12.47
N THR A 49 26.25 2.66 13.06
CA THR A 49 25.40 3.09 14.18
C THR A 49 23.93 3.12 13.75
N ASP A 50 23.67 3.74 12.61
CA ASP A 50 22.31 3.90 12.12
C ASP A 50 21.71 2.57 11.64
N ALA A 51 22.49 1.71 10.98
CA ALA A 51 22.03 0.39 10.56
C ALA A 51 21.65 -0.52 11.74
N GLU A 52 22.43 -0.50 12.83
CA GLU A 52 22.14 -1.24 14.07
C GLU A 52 20.86 -0.71 14.76
N GLU A 53 20.69 0.60 14.80
CA GLU A 53 19.52 1.21 15.40
C GLU A 53 18.26 0.94 14.58
N PHE A 54 18.34 1.07 13.26
CA PHE A 54 17.25 0.72 12.35
C PHE A 54 16.86 -0.76 12.51
N ALA A 55 17.84 -1.66 12.43
CA ALA A 55 17.58 -3.09 12.60
C ALA A 55 16.86 -3.37 13.94
N SER A 56 17.25 -2.68 15.01
CA SER A 56 16.62 -2.83 16.32
C SER A 56 15.17 -2.29 16.35
N LYS A 57 14.91 -1.13 15.72
CA LYS A 57 13.56 -0.55 15.60
C LYS A 57 12.67 -1.40 14.70
N PHE A 58 13.21 -1.81 13.53
CA PHE A 58 12.50 -2.66 12.58
C PHE A 58 12.09 -3.99 13.21
N VAL A 59 13.00 -4.66 13.91
CA VAL A 59 12.74 -5.91 14.62
C VAL A 59 11.59 -5.75 15.63
N SER A 60 11.50 -4.63 16.34
CA SER A 60 10.40 -4.38 17.28
C SER A 60 9.03 -4.36 16.59
N VAL A 61 8.93 -3.78 15.38
CA VAL A 61 7.71 -3.76 14.58
C VAL A 61 7.46 -5.14 13.95
N TYR A 62 8.51 -5.75 13.46
CA TYR A 62 8.49 -7.06 12.82
C TYR A 62 8.04 -8.17 13.78
N ASP A 63 8.57 -8.20 15.01
CA ASP A 63 8.14 -9.14 16.07
C ASP A 63 6.66 -8.99 16.38
N LYS A 64 6.19 -7.74 16.44
CA LYS A 64 4.76 -7.47 16.65
C LYS A 64 3.92 -8.00 15.48
N TYR A 65 4.37 -7.80 14.26
CA TYR A 65 3.71 -8.34 13.07
C TYR A 65 3.65 -9.88 13.10
N LEU A 66 4.80 -10.56 13.31
CA LEU A 66 4.86 -12.01 13.41
C LEU A 66 4.00 -12.57 14.53
N SER A 67 4.02 -11.92 15.71
CA SER A 67 3.19 -12.29 16.85
C SER A 67 1.71 -12.17 16.52
N ASN A 68 1.28 -11.06 15.94
CA ASN A 68 -0.11 -10.83 15.56
C ASN A 68 -0.58 -11.80 14.48
N TYR A 69 0.30 -12.16 13.55
CA TYR A 69 -0.02 -13.09 12.48
C TYR A 69 -0.40 -14.49 13.02
N GLY A 70 0.34 -15.00 13.99
CA GLY A 70 0.10 -16.30 14.64
C GLY A 70 -0.99 -16.28 15.73
N THR A 71 -1.44 -15.09 16.15
CA THR A 71 -2.38 -14.97 17.28
C THR A 71 -3.79 -15.40 16.88
N ALA A 72 -4.42 -16.21 17.75
CA ALA A 72 -5.84 -16.49 17.65
C ALA A 72 -6.65 -15.20 17.86
N VAL A 73 -7.61 -14.94 16.98
CA VAL A 73 -8.42 -13.73 16.98
C VAL A 73 -9.88 -14.07 16.76
N SER A 74 -10.75 -13.43 17.52
CA SER A 74 -12.18 -13.39 17.25
C SER A 74 -12.60 -11.93 17.11
N SER A 75 -13.26 -11.59 15.99
CA SER A 75 -13.75 -10.24 15.76
C SER A 75 -15.11 -10.26 15.08
N LYS A 76 -15.92 -9.26 15.40
CA LYS A 76 -17.22 -9.00 14.77
C LYS A 76 -17.21 -7.62 14.19
N SER A 77 -17.68 -7.50 12.96
CA SER A 77 -17.90 -6.22 12.31
C SER A 77 -19.29 -6.18 11.69
N SER A 78 -19.90 -5.01 11.74
CA SER A 78 -21.18 -4.76 11.10
C SER A 78 -21.05 -3.49 10.28
N MET A 79 -21.51 -3.54 9.05
CA MET A 79 -21.64 -2.40 8.19
C MET A 79 -23.07 -2.32 7.70
N SER A 80 -23.67 -1.13 7.76
CA SER A 80 -24.99 -0.93 7.20
C SER A 80 -25.11 0.42 6.51
N TYR A 81 -25.92 0.47 5.49
CA TYR A 81 -26.28 1.66 4.73
C TYR A 81 -27.77 1.93 4.88
N GLU A 82 -28.10 3.13 5.31
CA GLU A 82 -29.46 3.66 5.42
C GLU A 82 -29.59 4.75 4.34
N PRO A 83 -30.23 4.44 3.17
CA PRO A 83 -30.46 5.43 2.14
C PRO A 83 -31.35 6.54 2.66
N SER A 84 -31.18 7.75 2.13
CA SER A 84 -32.07 8.86 2.45
C SER A 84 -33.44 8.68 1.79
N ASP A 85 -34.45 9.41 2.29
CA ASP A 85 -35.77 9.45 1.68
C ASP A 85 -35.73 9.96 0.23
N GLU A 86 -34.81 10.88 -0.07
CA GLU A 86 -34.59 11.44 -1.40
C GLU A 86 -34.05 10.37 -2.36
N VAL A 87 -33.07 9.55 -1.93
CA VAL A 87 -32.54 8.44 -2.73
C VAL A 87 -33.61 7.40 -2.98
N ILE A 88 -34.37 7.04 -1.96
CA ILE A 88 -35.49 6.09 -2.12
C ILE A 88 -36.53 6.63 -3.08
N SER A 89 -36.93 7.91 -2.94
CA SER A 89 -37.90 8.53 -3.85
C SER A 89 -37.40 8.57 -5.28
N PHE A 90 -36.12 8.90 -5.51
CA PHE A 90 -35.51 8.86 -6.84
C PHE A 90 -35.53 7.46 -7.46
N LEU A 91 -35.15 6.43 -6.68
CA LEU A 91 -35.18 5.04 -7.14
C LEU A 91 -36.61 4.59 -7.48
N GLU A 92 -37.58 4.93 -6.64
CA GLU A 92 -38.98 4.51 -6.79
C GLU A 92 -39.67 5.24 -7.95
N ASP A 93 -39.51 6.56 -8.06
CA ASP A 93 -40.24 7.39 -9.02
C ASP A 93 -39.58 7.40 -10.41
N ASP A 94 -38.25 7.63 -10.47
CA ASP A 94 -37.54 7.83 -11.73
C ASP A 94 -37.04 6.51 -12.37
N MET A 95 -36.55 5.56 -11.56
CA MET A 95 -35.99 4.32 -12.09
C MET A 95 -37.02 3.18 -12.14
N MET A 96 -37.96 3.14 -11.20
CA MET A 96 -38.90 2.01 -11.06
C MET A 96 -40.33 2.35 -11.41
N GLY A 97 -40.58 3.54 -12.01
CA GLY A 97 -41.90 3.95 -12.50
C GLY A 97 -42.96 4.03 -11.40
N GLY A 98 -42.57 4.39 -10.16
CA GLY A 98 -43.46 4.55 -9.01
C GLY A 98 -43.72 3.30 -8.19
N PHE A 99 -43.01 2.19 -8.45
CA PHE A 99 -43.08 1.01 -7.58
C PHE A 99 -42.31 1.26 -6.29
N LYS A 100 -42.94 0.99 -5.15
CA LYS A 100 -42.30 1.06 -3.85
C LYS A 100 -41.22 -0.01 -3.71
N LEU A 101 -39.99 0.40 -3.35
CA LEU A 101 -38.86 -0.52 -3.20
C LEU A 101 -38.96 -1.35 -1.92
N GLY A 102 -39.40 -0.75 -0.83
CA GLY A 102 -39.47 -1.37 0.50
C GLY A 102 -38.08 -1.59 1.12
N LEU A 103 -37.13 -0.70 0.77
CA LEU A 103 -35.77 -0.75 1.27
C LEU A 103 -35.53 0.39 2.27
N ASP A 104 -35.35 0.05 3.55
CA ASP A 104 -34.98 1.02 4.59
C ASP A 104 -33.49 0.92 4.93
N LYS A 105 -32.90 -0.29 4.81
CA LYS A 105 -31.54 -0.54 5.27
C LYS A 105 -30.92 -1.76 4.57
N LEU A 106 -29.68 -1.60 4.11
CA LEU A 106 -28.80 -2.70 3.69
C LEU A 106 -27.73 -2.92 4.75
N GLY A 107 -27.32 -4.16 5.00
CA GLY A 107 -26.29 -4.44 5.96
C GLY A 107 -25.49 -5.69 5.64
N ALA A 108 -24.31 -5.77 6.25
CA ALA A 108 -23.46 -6.95 6.26
C ALA A 108 -22.88 -7.11 7.67
N ASP A 109 -23.10 -8.25 8.26
CA ASP A 109 -22.47 -8.68 9.50
C ASP A 109 -21.37 -9.69 9.17
N ILE A 110 -20.16 -9.46 9.66
CA ILE A 110 -19.00 -10.31 9.37
C ILE A 110 -18.39 -10.71 10.69
N GLU A 111 -18.27 -12.02 10.91
CA GLU A 111 -17.56 -12.59 12.04
C GLU A 111 -16.32 -13.31 11.54
N LEU A 112 -15.14 -12.91 12.03
CA LEU A 112 -13.88 -13.62 11.82
C LEU A 112 -13.54 -14.40 13.09
N GLN A 113 -13.33 -15.69 12.94
CA GLN A 113 -12.80 -16.56 13.97
C GLN A 113 -11.54 -17.24 13.45
N LYS A 114 -10.39 -16.90 13.97
CA LYS A 114 -9.08 -17.41 13.54
C LYS A 114 -8.39 -18.10 14.70
N LYS A 115 -8.23 -19.42 14.62
CA LYS A 115 -7.45 -20.24 15.57
C LYS A 115 -5.96 -20.24 15.25
N SER A 116 -5.63 -20.27 13.95
CA SER A 116 -4.29 -20.22 13.41
C SER A 116 -4.32 -19.56 12.02
N PRO A 117 -3.19 -19.30 11.37
CA PRO A 117 -3.17 -18.80 9.98
C PRO A 117 -3.89 -19.72 8.98
N THR A 118 -3.93 -21.03 9.25
CA THR A 118 -4.56 -22.03 8.37
C THR A 118 -5.96 -22.43 8.83
N ASP A 119 -6.29 -22.19 10.12
CA ASP A 119 -7.55 -22.57 10.69
C ASP A 119 -8.36 -21.32 11.04
N PHE A 120 -9.30 -20.98 10.19
CA PHE A 120 -10.15 -19.79 10.36
C PHE A 120 -11.55 -20.01 9.78
N ALA A 121 -12.48 -19.21 10.25
CA ALA A 121 -13.82 -19.06 9.68
C ALA A 121 -14.13 -17.58 9.44
N TYR A 122 -14.69 -17.28 8.27
CA TYR A 122 -15.37 -16.03 7.97
C TYR A 122 -16.86 -16.34 7.81
N LEU A 123 -17.68 -15.76 8.68
CA LEU A 123 -19.12 -15.89 8.63
C LEU A 123 -19.67 -14.55 8.18
N ILE A 124 -20.35 -14.53 7.04
CA ILE A 124 -20.87 -13.32 6.42
C ILE A 124 -22.39 -13.45 6.33
N ASP A 125 -23.10 -12.49 6.90
CA ASP A 125 -24.55 -12.39 6.83
C ASP A 125 -24.96 -11.07 6.19
N LEU A 126 -25.53 -11.13 4.99
CA LEU A 126 -26.08 -9.96 4.32
C LEU A 126 -27.53 -9.77 4.79
N THR A 127 -27.83 -8.56 5.21
CA THR A 127 -29.13 -8.20 5.76
C THR A 127 -29.83 -7.12 4.95
N VAL A 128 -31.14 -7.21 4.84
CA VAL A 128 -32.02 -6.18 4.30
C VAL A 128 -33.09 -5.88 5.33
N ASN A 129 -33.25 -4.59 5.64
CA ASN A 129 -34.17 -4.12 6.69
C ASN A 129 -33.97 -4.83 8.05
N GLY A 130 -32.71 -5.25 8.33
CA GLY A 130 -32.33 -5.97 9.52
C GLY A 130 -32.69 -7.47 9.54
N ALA A 131 -33.22 -8.00 8.44
CA ALA A 131 -33.44 -9.43 8.27
C ALA A 131 -32.30 -10.05 7.44
N SER A 132 -31.78 -11.20 7.88
CA SER A 132 -30.82 -11.99 7.09
C SER A 132 -31.45 -12.44 5.77
N VAL A 133 -30.78 -12.15 4.66
CA VAL A 133 -31.23 -12.51 3.32
C VAL A 133 -30.29 -13.49 2.64
N LEU A 134 -28.99 -13.40 2.95
CA LEU A 134 -27.97 -14.24 2.36
C LEU A 134 -26.85 -14.47 3.38
N ASP A 135 -26.61 -15.73 3.70
CA ASP A 135 -25.45 -16.21 4.43
C ASP A 135 -24.36 -16.69 3.46
N LEU A 136 -23.12 -16.41 3.76
CA LEU A 136 -21.97 -16.93 3.03
C LEU A 136 -20.82 -17.18 3.99
N ASP A 137 -20.61 -18.43 4.36
CA ASP A 137 -19.60 -18.84 5.29
C ASP A 137 -18.42 -19.48 4.59
N MET A 138 -17.22 -19.11 5.00
CA MET A 138 -15.97 -19.70 4.52
C MET A 138 -15.18 -20.26 5.69
N TYR A 139 -14.81 -21.52 5.59
CA TYR A 139 -14.01 -22.21 6.59
C TYR A 139 -12.70 -22.70 5.97
N SER A 140 -11.62 -22.59 6.71
CA SER A 140 -10.34 -23.20 6.37
C SER A 140 -9.86 -24.03 7.55
N ALA A 141 -9.58 -25.30 7.35
CA ALA A 141 -8.95 -26.19 8.31
C ALA A 141 -8.29 -27.39 7.61
N ASP A 142 -7.16 -27.85 8.12
CA ASP A 142 -6.43 -29.01 7.59
C ASP A 142 -6.17 -28.94 6.07
N ASN A 143 -5.82 -27.75 5.55
CA ASN A 143 -5.62 -27.47 4.12
C ASN A 143 -6.85 -27.69 3.23
N THR A 144 -8.04 -27.73 3.82
CA THR A 144 -9.29 -27.82 3.12
C THR A 144 -10.05 -26.51 3.29
N MET A 145 -10.54 -25.95 2.18
CA MET A 145 -11.45 -24.82 2.22
C MET A 145 -12.88 -25.30 1.97
N VAL A 146 -13.80 -24.86 2.81
CA VAL A 146 -15.22 -25.14 2.70
C VAL A 146 -15.97 -23.84 2.56
N ILE A 147 -16.91 -23.78 1.62
CA ILE A 147 -17.86 -22.69 1.46
C ILE A 147 -19.25 -23.24 1.82
N ALA A 148 -19.99 -22.51 2.62
CA ALA A 148 -21.35 -22.86 2.99
C ALA A 148 -22.29 -21.68 2.80
N SER A 149 -23.49 -21.96 2.33
CA SER A 149 -24.61 -21.02 2.26
C SER A 149 -25.90 -21.81 2.22
N ASP A 150 -26.77 -21.55 3.16
CA ASP A 150 -28.10 -22.15 3.16
C ASP A 150 -28.96 -21.51 2.07
N ALA A 151 -28.76 -20.21 1.81
CA ALA A 151 -29.54 -19.45 0.84
C ALA A 151 -29.16 -19.74 -0.62
N LEU A 152 -27.88 -20.07 -0.91
CA LEU A 152 -27.42 -20.29 -2.29
C LEU A 152 -27.26 -21.76 -2.64
N PHE A 153 -26.78 -22.57 -1.72
CA PHE A 153 -26.37 -23.93 -2.00
C PHE A 153 -27.13 -24.98 -1.18
N GLY A 154 -27.88 -24.54 -0.15
CA GLY A 154 -28.57 -25.45 0.77
C GLY A 154 -27.62 -26.31 1.60
N GLY A 155 -26.37 -25.89 1.77
CA GLY A 155 -25.40 -26.64 2.57
C GLY A 155 -23.95 -26.19 2.38
N ALA A 156 -23.00 -27.08 2.71
CA ALA A 156 -21.56 -26.84 2.68
C ALA A 156 -20.84 -27.69 1.62
N TYR A 157 -19.84 -27.11 0.96
CA TYR A 157 -19.13 -27.71 -0.17
C TYR A 157 -17.64 -27.44 -0.08
N LYS A 158 -16.81 -28.42 -0.49
CA LYS A 158 -15.38 -28.24 -0.60
C LYS A 158 -15.04 -27.39 -1.82
N ASN A 159 -14.17 -26.43 -1.63
CA ASN A 159 -13.63 -25.63 -2.74
C ASN A 159 -12.27 -26.21 -3.18
N GLU A 160 -12.29 -27.10 -4.17
CA GLU A 160 -11.07 -27.71 -4.69
C GLU A 160 -10.18 -26.72 -5.44
N ALA A 161 -10.74 -25.69 -6.06
CA ALA A 161 -9.97 -24.64 -6.74
C ALA A 161 -9.14 -23.81 -5.73
N ALA A 162 -9.63 -23.67 -4.49
CA ALA A 162 -8.88 -23.01 -3.43
C ALA A 162 -7.87 -23.94 -2.74
N ALA A 163 -8.10 -25.26 -2.77
CA ALA A 163 -7.14 -26.23 -2.25
C ALA A 163 -5.83 -26.29 -3.07
N GLY A 164 -5.86 -25.85 -4.34
CA GLY A 164 -4.66 -25.69 -5.19
C GLY A 164 -4.03 -24.29 -5.11
N SER A 165 -4.79 -23.27 -4.75
CA SER A 165 -4.27 -21.95 -4.41
C SER A 165 -4.01 -21.91 -2.90
N SER A 166 -2.90 -22.47 -2.44
CA SER A 166 -2.47 -22.23 -1.07
C SER A 166 -2.30 -20.71 -0.92
N THR A 167 -3.30 -20.05 -0.36
CA THR A 167 -3.04 -18.76 0.27
C THR A 167 -1.84 -19.00 1.16
N VAL A 168 -0.74 -18.28 0.91
CA VAL A 168 0.49 -18.41 1.69
C VAL A 168 0.16 -17.99 3.12
N THR A 169 -0.36 -18.94 3.88
CA THR A 169 -0.72 -18.74 5.29
C THR A 169 0.44 -19.13 6.20
N ASP A 170 1.38 -19.93 5.70
CA ASP A 170 2.61 -20.28 6.41
C ASP A 170 3.71 -19.26 6.10
N ILE A 171 4.01 -18.41 7.09
CA ILE A 171 5.11 -17.44 7.04
C ILE A 171 6.38 -17.94 7.73
N SER A 172 6.49 -19.25 8.00
CA SER A 172 7.66 -19.83 8.67
C SER A 172 8.97 -19.66 7.88
N PHE A 173 8.86 -19.35 6.59
CA PHE A 173 10.01 -19.01 5.74
C PHE A 173 10.55 -17.60 5.98
N LEU A 174 9.80 -16.72 6.61
CA LEU A 174 10.28 -15.37 6.90
C LEU A 174 11.47 -15.43 7.87
N PRO A 175 12.46 -14.54 7.71
CA PRO A 175 13.61 -14.51 8.59
C PRO A 175 13.18 -14.28 10.04
N THR A 176 13.89 -14.87 10.98
CA THR A 176 13.69 -14.53 12.39
C THR A 176 14.20 -13.12 12.66
N SER A 177 13.71 -12.48 13.70
CA SER A 177 14.15 -11.15 14.12
C SER A 177 15.66 -11.08 14.38
N GLU A 178 16.25 -12.15 14.88
CA GLU A 178 17.69 -12.23 15.10
C GLU A 178 18.46 -12.21 13.77
N VAL A 179 17.98 -12.92 12.76
CA VAL A 179 18.58 -12.90 11.41
C VAL A 179 18.51 -11.49 10.80
N VAL A 180 17.35 -10.84 10.87
CA VAL A 180 17.20 -9.47 10.36
C VAL A 180 18.15 -8.52 11.07
N LYS A 181 18.23 -8.62 12.41
CA LYS A 181 19.06 -7.78 13.25
C LYS A 181 20.56 -7.92 12.98
N THR A 182 21.00 -9.09 12.52
CA THR A 182 22.41 -9.37 12.25
C THR A 182 22.78 -9.19 10.79
N LEU A 183 21.91 -9.61 9.86
CA LEU A 183 22.21 -9.62 8.43
C LEU A 183 22.23 -8.19 7.84
N LEU A 184 21.26 -7.35 8.22
CA LEU A 184 21.17 -6.02 7.65
C LEU A 184 22.41 -5.14 7.98
N PRO A 185 22.83 -4.97 9.25
CA PRO A 185 24.06 -4.25 9.55
C PRO A 185 25.29 -4.87 8.89
N LYS A 186 25.34 -6.19 8.78
CA LYS A 186 26.45 -6.90 8.13
C LYS A 186 26.60 -6.50 6.66
N ILE A 187 25.51 -6.46 5.90
CA ILE A 187 25.52 -6.04 4.49
C ILE A 187 25.95 -4.57 4.37
N VAL A 188 25.42 -3.70 5.24
CA VAL A 188 25.81 -2.28 5.28
C VAL A 188 27.30 -2.15 5.59
N GLU A 189 27.83 -2.91 6.56
CA GLU A 189 29.26 -2.92 6.89
C GLU A 189 30.13 -3.28 5.70
N ILE A 190 29.77 -4.35 4.98
CA ILE A 190 30.50 -4.81 3.80
C ILE A 190 30.55 -3.69 2.75
N ALA A 191 29.40 -3.11 2.42
CA ALA A 191 29.32 -2.08 1.40
C ALA A 191 30.12 -0.82 1.78
N ILE A 192 29.90 -0.28 2.98
CA ILE A 192 30.51 0.99 3.39
C ILE A 192 32.02 0.86 3.66
N THR A 193 32.52 -0.35 3.94
CA THR A 193 33.94 -0.61 4.17
C THR A 193 34.76 -0.42 2.89
N GLU A 194 34.17 -0.60 1.73
CA GLU A 194 34.85 -0.43 0.41
C GLU A 194 34.85 1.04 -0.04
N VAL A 195 34.03 1.91 0.54
CA VAL A 195 34.03 3.35 0.24
C VAL A 195 35.23 4.02 0.88
N LYS A 196 36.09 4.65 0.08
CA LYS A 196 37.35 5.27 0.49
C LYS A 196 37.52 6.67 -0.07
N GLY A 197 38.47 7.41 0.50
CA GLY A 197 38.80 8.76 0.07
C GLY A 197 37.75 9.79 0.45
N VAL A 198 37.05 9.55 1.56
CA VAL A 198 36.01 10.43 2.07
C VAL A 198 36.60 11.80 2.43
N THR A 199 35.92 12.85 2.01
CA THR A 199 36.21 14.23 2.40
C THR A 199 35.09 14.80 3.26
N VAL A 200 35.44 15.70 4.18
CA VAL A 200 34.49 16.31 5.12
C VAL A 200 34.29 17.77 4.75
N THR A 201 33.04 18.19 4.62
CA THR A 201 32.67 19.59 4.41
C THR A 201 31.71 20.02 5.54
N GLU A 202 32.17 20.93 6.40
CA GLU A 202 31.37 21.48 7.51
C GLU A 202 30.38 22.55 7.00
N GLU A 203 29.38 22.88 7.81
CA GLU A 203 28.41 23.96 7.60
C GLU A 203 27.65 23.87 6.25
N GLN A 204 27.20 22.68 5.90
CA GLN A 204 26.33 22.48 4.75
C GLN A 204 24.86 22.60 5.17
N ALA A 205 24.07 23.20 4.29
CA ALA A 205 22.64 23.36 4.49
C ALA A 205 21.85 22.30 3.72
N VAL A 206 20.91 21.67 4.37
CA VAL A 206 19.94 20.75 3.74
C VAL A 206 18.53 21.26 3.97
N ASN A 207 17.70 21.26 2.92
CA ASN A 207 16.31 21.68 2.99
C ASN A 207 15.40 20.45 2.85
N PHE A 208 14.50 20.29 3.80
CA PHE A 208 13.49 19.24 3.83
C PHE A 208 12.10 19.91 3.80
N GLY A 209 11.62 20.26 2.61
CA GLY A 209 10.44 21.10 2.50
C GLY A 209 10.64 22.47 3.15
N ASP A 210 9.91 22.78 4.20
CA ASP A 210 10.02 24.04 4.95
C ASP A 210 10.97 23.94 6.16
N VAL A 211 11.56 22.77 6.42
CA VAL A 211 12.55 22.54 7.47
C VAL A 211 13.96 22.70 6.89
N TYR A 212 14.79 23.44 7.63
CA TYR A 212 16.17 23.71 7.24
C TYR A 212 17.12 23.25 8.33
N GLU A 213 18.12 22.46 7.95
CA GLU A 213 19.10 21.92 8.91
C GLU A 213 20.55 22.21 8.47
N GLN A 214 21.38 22.58 9.43
CA GLN A 214 22.83 22.66 9.27
C GLN A 214 23.43 21.28 9.51
N ALA A 215 24.25 20.83 8.58
CA ALA A 215 24.80 19.50 8.60
C ALA A 215 26.28 19.48 8.24
N VAL A 216 26.92 18.37 8.48
CA VAL A 216 28.23 18.04 7.94
C VAL A 216 28.08 17.08 6.79
N ALA A 217 28.69 17.40 5.64
CA ALA A 217 28.69 16.49 4.49
C ALA A 217 29.96 15.63 4.49
N LEU A 218 29.77 14.35 4.24
CA LEU A 218 30.79 13.35 3.96
C LEU A 218 30.69 12.97 2.49
N ASP A 219 31.69 13.33 1.69
CA ASP A 219 31.72 13.16 0.25
C ASP A 219 32.71 12.08 -0.16
N ALA A 220 32.34 11.20 -1.07
CA ALA A 220 33.21 10.21 -1.68
C ALA A 220 32.89 10.04 -3.17
N ASP A 221 33.92 9.80 -3.97
CA ASP A 221 33.78 9.35 -5.36
C ASP A 221 33.72 7.81 -5.39
N ILE A 222 32.69 7.28 -5.99
CA ILE A 222 32.51 5.85 -6.19
C ILE A 222 32.99 5.48 -7.59
N THR A 223 34.07 4.72 -7.66
CA THR A 223 34.59 4.21 -8.93
C THR A 223 33.93 2.89 -9.30
N ASP A 224 34.02 2.52 -10.59
CA ASP A 224 33.60 1.20 -11.07
C ASP A 224 34.34 0.05 -10.37
N ALA A 225 35.63 0.23 -10.02
CA ALA A 225 36.37 -0.72 -9.20
C ALA A 225 35.80 -0.85 -7.77
N THR A 226 35.37 0.26 -7.16
CA THR A 226 34.72 0.27 -5.86
C THR A 226 33.39 -0.48 -5.92
N LEU A 227 32.56 -0.22 -6.94
CA LEU A 227 31.29 -0.93 -7.16
C LEU A 227 31.50 -2.43 -7.33
N THR A 228 32.49 -2.83 -8.12
CA THR A 228 32.85 -4.24 -8.31
C THR A 228 33.20 -4.93 -6.98
N LYS A 229 34.01 -4.28 -6.14
CA LYS A 229 34.37 -4.82 -4.82
C LYS A 229 33.16 -4.95 -3.89
N ILE A 230 32.31 -3.93 -3.84
CA ILE A 230 31.07 -3.98 -3.05
C ILE A 230 30.18 -5.11 -3.52
N ALA A 231 29.95 -5.23 -4.84
CA ALA A 231 29.09 -6.27 -5.40
C ALA A 231 29.66 -7.66 -5.14
N ASP A 232 30.94 -7.90 -5.39
CA ASP A 232 31.59 -9.19 -5.09
C ASP A 232 31.46 -9.56 -3.61
N ALA A 233 31.76 -8.64 -2.71
CA ALA A 233 31.72 -8.90 -1.28
C ALA A 233 30.29 -9.16 -0.76
N VAL A 234 29.31 -8.37 -1.21
CA VAL A 234 27.89 -8.54 -0.82
C VAL A 234 27.32 -9.83 -1.40
N LEU A 235 27.51 -10.10 -2.69
CA LEU A 235 27.06 -11.33 -3.33
C LEU A 235 27.70 -12.57 -2.71
N SER A 236 28.99 -12.50 -2.34
CA SER A 236 29.68 -13.59 -1.65
C SER A 236 29.09 -13.83 -0.26
N GLU A 237 28.81 -12.80 0.53
CA GLU A 237 28.13 -12.93 1.82
C GLU A 237 26.74 -13.57 1.67
N ILE A 238 25.94 -13.08 0.72
CA ILE A 238 24.60 -13.61 0.43
C ILE A 238 24.65 -15.08 0.01
N LYS A 239 25.60 -15.45 -0.84
CA LYS A 239 25.79 -16.82 -1.34
C LYS A 239 26.12 -17.81 -0.23
N ASP A 240 27.04 -17.43 0.67
CA ASP A 240 27.60 -18.32 1.68
C ASP A 240 26.81 -18.31 3.01
N ASN A 241 25.83 -17.41 3.14
CA ASN A 241 25.07 -17.21 4.37
C ASN A 241 24.08 -18.34 4.63
N GLN A 242 24.19 -18.99 5.80
CA GLN A 242 23.36 -20.14 6.17
C GLN A 242 21.92 -19.74 6.53
N ASP A 243 21.70 -18.52 7.01
CA ASP A 243 20.36 -18.02 7.30
C ASP A 243 19.59 -17.77 6.00
N ILE A 244 20.25 -17.20 4.98
CA ILE A 244 19.66 -17.05 3.64
C ILE A 244 19.36 -18.42 3.03
N LYS A 245 20.27 -19.40 3.16
CA LYS A 245 20.00 -20.78 2.73
C LYS A 245 18.73 -21.31 3.37
N LYS A 246 18.60 -21.14 4.69
CA LYS A 246 17.42 -21.59 5.43
C LYS A 246 16.15 -20.90 4.93
N ILE A 247 16.16 -19.56 4.81
CA ILE A 247 15.03 -18.79 4.30
C ILE A 247 14.57 -19.30 2.93
N LEU A 248 15.49 -19.49 1.99
CA LEU A 248 15.20 -19.95 0.63
C LEU A 248 14.65 -21.39 0.59
N THR A 249 15.22 -22.27 1.41
CA THR A 249 14.74 -23.67 1.49
C THR A 249 13.36 -23.76 2.15
N ASP A 250 13.12 -22.96 3.18
CA ASP A 250 11.81 -22.86 3.82
C ASP A 250 10.78 -22.22 2.87
N PHE A 251 11.15 -21.15 2.16
CA PHE A 251 10.31 -20.54 1.11
C PHE A 251 9.90 -21.56 0.03
N TYR A 252 10.85 -22.31 -0.51
CA TYR A 252 10.54 -23.34 -1.51
C TYR A 252 9.54 -24.38 -0.97
N ASN A 253 9.73 -24.83 0.27
CA ASN A 253 8.89 -25.86 0.86
C ASN A 253 7.46 -25.36 1.21
N THR A 254 7.30 -24.10 1.52
CA THR A 254 6.02 -23.51 1.91
C THR A 254 5.30 -22.84 0.73
N VAL A 255 5.94 -21.89 0.09
CA VAL A 255 5.36 -21.05 -0.97
C VAL A 255 5.67 -21.60 -2.36
N GLY A 256 6.91 -22.00 -2.57
CA GLY A 256 7.42 -22.36 -3.89
C GLY A 256 6.67 -23.53 -4.51
N LYS A 257 6.49 -24.61 -3.76
CA LYS A 257 5.72 -25.79 -4.22
C LYS A 257 4.28 -25.44 -4.54
N ALA A 258 3.66 -24.64 -3.70
CA ALA A 258 2.29 -24.21 -3.89
C ALA A 258 2.09 -23.36 -5.15
N ASN A 259 3.14 -22.66 -5.60
CA ASN A 259 3.14 -21.84 -6.81
C ASN A 259 3.84 -22.51 -8.02
N GLY A 260 4.04 -23.80 -7.97
CA GLY A 260 4.52 -24.58 -9.12
C GLY A 260 6.02 -24.63 -9.30
N LEU A 261 6.85 -24.17 -8.35
CA LEU A 261 8.31 -24.30 -8.43
C LEU A 261 8.77 -25.78 -8.42
N ASP A 262 7.92 -26.70 -7.99
CA ASP A 262 8.17 -28.14 -8.07
C ASP A 262 8.11 -28.71 -9.50
N TYR A 263 7.60 -27.94 -10.47
CA TYR A 263 7.74 -28.27 -11.90
C TYR A 263 9.14 -27.94 -12.46
N GLU A 264 9.86 -27.02 -11.80
CA GLU A 264 11.19 -26.57 -12.23
C GLU A 264 12.32 -27.21 -11.42
N PHE A 265 12.07 -27.49 -10.12
CA PHE A 265 13.07 -28.00 -9.18
C PHE A 265 12.53 -29.19 -8.39
N ASP A 266 13.23 -30.31 -8.42
CA ASP A 266 12.82 -31.54 -7.71
C ASP A 266 12.87 -31.40 -6.17
N SER A 267 13.61 -30.42 -5.65
CA SER A 267 13.79 -30.24 -4.21
C SER A 267 14.26 -28.83 -3.81
N ALA A 268 14.05 -28.46 -2.55
CA ALA A 268 14.56 -27.22 -1.97
C ALA A 268 16.10 -27.09 -2.07
N GLU A 269 16.83 -28.21 -2.01
CA GLU A 269 18.28 -28.21 -2.17
C GLU A 269 18.69 -27.93 -3.63
N GLU A 270 17.91 -28.39 -4.60
CA GLU A 270 18.11 -28.08 -6.00
C GLU A 270 17.79 -26.63 -6.32
N PHE A 271 16.68 -26.13 -5.80
CA PHE A 271 16.33 -24.71 -5.87
C PHE A 271 17.44 -23.82 -5.27
N TYR A 272 17.92 -24.16 -4.07
CA TYR A 272 19.04 -23.44 -3.46
C TYR A 272 20.33 -23.52 -4.27
N ARG A 273 20.62 -24.69 -4.87
CA ARG A 273 21.80 -24.87 -5.74
C ARG A 273 21.72 -23.98 -6.99
N ALA A 274 20.56 -23.91 -7.63
CA ALA A 274 20.34 -23.00 -8.77
C ALA A 274 20.53 -21.53 -8.37
N TYR A 275 20.03 -21.14 -7.19
CA TYR A 275 20.29 -19.82 -6.63
C TYR A 275 21.80 -19.55 -6.44
N VAL A 276 22.54 -20.48 -5.83
CA VAL A 276 24.00 -20.35 -5.62
C VAL A 276 24.74 -20.26 -6.95
N GLU A 277 24.33 -21.00 -7.97
CA GLU A 277 24.87 -20.95 -9.32
C GLU A 277 24.63 -19.57 -9.94
N ALA A 278 23.39 -19.08 -9.93
CA ALA A 278 23.04 -17.74 -10.43
C ALA A 278 23.86 -16.62 -9.74
N ILE A 279 24.02 -16.69 -8.41
CA ILE A 279 24.86 -15.71 -7.68
C ILE A 279 26.35 -15.86 -8.07
N SER A 280 26.83 -17.08 -8.29
CA SER A 280 28.22 -17.32 -8.70
C SER A 280 28.49 -16.77 -10.09
N ASP A 281 27.57 -16.95 -11.03
CA ASP A 281 27.65 -16.37 -12.39
C ASP A 281 27.60 -14.83 -12.34
N ALA A 282 26.77 -14.26 -11.45
CA ALA A 282 26.74 -12.83 -11.21
C ALA A 282 28.07 -12.30 -10.67
N ILE A 283 28.70 -13.00 -9.73
CA ILE A 283 30.04 -12.65 -9.20
C ILE A 283 31.10 -12.72 -10.31
N GLU A 284 31.06 -13.77 -11.16
CA GLU A 284 32.01 -13.91 -12.28
C GLU A 284 31.83 -12.75 -13.28
N THR A 285 30.58 -12.44 -13.65
CA THR A 285 30.27 -11.30 -14.53
C THR A 285 30.77 -9.97 -13.97
N VAL A 286 30.57 -9.74 -12.66
CA VAL A 286 31.05 -8.53 -11.97
C VAL A 286 32.59 -8.43 -12.02
N LYS A 287 33.28 -9.55 -11.87
CA LYS A 287 34.76 -9.61 -11.93
C LYS A 287 35.31 -9.44 -13.35
N GLU A 288 34.63 -10.00 -14.35
CA GLU A 288 35.01 -9.82 -15.76
C GLU A 288 34.86 -8.37 -16.24
N ASP A 289 33.86 -7.67 -15.72
CA ASP A 289 33.61 -6.24 -16.01
C ASP A 289 34.49 -5.28 -15.16
N ALA A 290 35.34 -5.82 -14.26
CA ALA A 290 36.21 -4.99 -13.43
C ALA A 290 37.23 -4.24 -14.30
N PRO A 291 37.47 -2.93 -14.03
CA PRO A 291 38.48 -2.17 -14.75
C PRO A 291 39.88 -2.70 -14.48
N ALA A 292 40.79 -2.52 -15.44
CA ALA A 292 42.21 -2.81 -15.22
C ALA A 292 42.78 -1.82 -14.18
N GLU A 293 43.83 -2.27 -13.48
CA GLU A 293 44.50 -1.42 -12.49
C GLU A 293 44.98 -0.10 -13.10
N GLY A 294 44.47 1.02 -12.57
CA GLY A 294 44.80 2.38 -13.05
C GLY A 294 43.89 2.90 -14.19
N GLU A 295 42.88 2.15 -14.59
CA GLU A 295 41.84 2.54 -15.55
C GLU A 295 40.48 2.79 -14.88
N GLU A 296 40.48 3.01 -13.56
CA GLU A 296 39.27 3.23 -12.76
C GLU A 296 38.59 4.55 -13.14
N GLU A 297 37.29 4.51 -13.39
CA GLU A 297 36.46 5.67 -13.68
C GLU A 297 35.46 5.96 -12.54
N VAL A 298 35.27 7.25 -12.23
CA VAL A 298 34.23 7.67 -11.28
C VAL A 298 32.86 7.42 -11.92
N VAL A 299 32.05 6.59 -11.31
CA VAL A 299 30.70 6.24 -11.78
C VAL A 299 29.65 7.14 -11.16
N CYS A 300 29.82 7.50 -9.89
CA CYS A 300 28.95 8.45 -9.21
C CYS A 300 29.67 9.11 -8.04
N THR A 301 29.16 10.27 -7.66
CA THR A 301 29.49 10.91 -6.38
C THR A 301 28.47 10.49 -5.34
N PHE A 302 28.98 10.20 -4.15
CA PHE A 302 28.20 9.79 -2.99
C PHE A 302 28.38 10.83 -1.89
N ARG A 303 27.28 11.42 -1.44
CA ARG A 303 27.28 12.41 -0.35
C ARG A 303 26.33 11.99 0.73
N THR A 304 26.79 12.01 1.97
CA THR A 304 26.00 11.77 3.17
C THR A 304 26.03 13.02 4.04
N TRP A 305 24.87 13.52 4.45
CA TRP A 305 24.78 14.58 5.45
C TRP A 305 24.46 13.97 6.80
N ILE A 306 25.17 14.44 7.81
CA ILE A 306 25.00 14.02 9.20
C ILE A 306 24.71 15.23 10.09
N ASP A 307 23.90 15.01 11.10
CA ASP A 307 23.59 15.98 12.14
C ASP A 307 24.72 16.12 13.20
N ASP A 308 24.49 16.96 14.21
CA ASP A 308 25.41 17.18 15.32
C ASP A 308 25.60 15.95 16.22
N ASP A 309 24.65 14.99 16.20
CA ASP A 309 24.68 13.74 16.95
C ASP A 309 25.29 12.58 16.14
N TYR A 310 25.75 12.87 14.92
CA TYR A 310 26.35 11.91 13.96
C TYR A 310 25.35 10.88 13.43
N HIS A 311 24.11 11.27 13.22
CA HIS A 311 23.13 10.49 12.48
C HIS A 311 23.00 10.96 11.04
N ILE A 312 22.70 10.05 10.13
CA ILE A 312 22.45 10.37 8.73
C ILE A 312 21.10 11.09 8.65
N ILE A 313 21.09 12.28 8.05
CA ILE A 313 19.86 13.02 7.76
C ILE A 313 19.54 13.04 6.26
N ALA A 314 20.53 12.90 5.39
CA ALA A 314 20.30 12.78 3.96
C ALA A 314 21.44 12.04 3.27
N VAL A 315 21.12 11.43 2.13
CA VAL A 315 22.07 10.79 1.21
C VAL A 315 21.77 11.22 -0.22
N ASN A 316 22.82 11.58 -0.97
CA ASN A 316 22.74 11.90 -2.37
C ASN A 316 23.69 11.01 -3.17
N LEU A 317 23.15 10.41 -4.24
CA LEU A 317 23.90 9.71 -5.28
C LEU A 317 23.72 10.46 -6.58
N LYS A 318 24.81 10.86 -7.21
CA LYS A 318 24.77 11.66 -8.42
C LYS A 318 25.78 11.19 -9.44
N ASN A 319 25.33 11.06 -10.69
CA ASN A 319 26.18 10.86 -11.86
C ASN A 319 25.71 11.79 -13.01
N ASP A 320 26.31 11.63 -14.18
CA ASP A 320 25.97 12.43 -15.37
C ASP A 320 24.52 12.19 -15.85
N ASP A 321 24.01 10.97 -15.67
CA ASP A 321 22.68 10.55 -16.13
C ASP A 321 21.57 10.87 -15.13
N GLY A 322 21.90 10.97 -13.81
CA GLY A 322 20.85 11.13 -12.81
C GLY A 322 21.33 11.51 -11.42
N GLU A 323 20.34 11.83 -10.58
CA GLU A 323 20.55 12.18 -9.18
C GLU A 323 19.43 11.57 -8.33
N LEU A 324 19.82 10.93 -7.22
CA LEU A 324 18.93 10.42 -6.19
C LEU A 324 19.28 11.07 -4.86
N LEU A 325 18.38 11.89 -4.32
CA LEU A 325 18.50 12.47 -2.98
C LEU A 325 17.37 11.94 -2.10
N ILE A 326 17.73 11.40 -0.96
CA ILE A 326 16.78 10.90 0.05
C ILE A 326 17.20 11.48 1.39
N GLY A 327 16.22 11.95 2.17
CA GLY A 327 16.52 12.46 3.49
C GLY A 327 15.29 12.71 4.35
N ALA A 328 15.53 12.75 5.64
CA ALA A 328 14.59 13.20 6.64
C ALA A 328 15.37 13.88 7.79
N SER A 329 14.74 14.88 8.36
CA SER A 329 15.23 15.62 9.51
C SER A 329 14.17 15.64 10.59
N GLU A 330 14.58 15.54 11.84
CA GLU A 330 13.74 15.70 13.01
C GLU A 330 14.51 16.59 14.01
N ASP A 331 14.12 17.88 14.04
CA ASP A 331 14.65 18.87 14.97
C ASP A 331 13.56 19.25 15.98
N ASP A 332 13.73 18.83 17.23
CA ASP A 332 12.73 18.94 18.31
C ASP A 332 11.37 18.32 17.88
N ASP A 333 10.40 19.16 17.57
CA ASP A 333 9.05 18.78 17.14
C ASP A 333 8.84 18.95 15.61
N ASP A 334 9.81 19.53 14.90
CA ASP A 334 9.74 19.78 13.46
C ASP A 334 10.32 18.60 12.68
N LYS A 335 9.61 18.20 11.62
CA LYS A 335 10.02 17.07 10.77
C LYS A 335 10.03 17.50 9.32
N GLY A 336 11.09 17.14 8.64
CA GLY A 336 11.25 17.39 7.23
C GLY A 336 11.56 16.11 6.44
N TYR A 337 11.10 16.05 5.19
CA TYR A 337 11.29 14.88 4.33
C TYR A 337 11.64 15.33 2.92
N ILE A 338 12.56 14.62 2.28
CA ILE A 338 12.90 14.81 0.87
C ILE A 338 13.17 13.45 0.22
N PHE A 339 12.62 13.28 -0.97
CA PHE A 339 12.97 12.22 -1.91
C PHE A 339 12.97 12.81 -3.31
N ASP A 340 14.11 12.86 -3.97
CA ASP A 340 14.28 13.52 -5.25
C ASP A 340 15.00 12.58 -6.22
N LEU A 341 14.32 12.19 -7.29
CA LEU A 341 14.87 11.38 -8.37
C LEU A 341 14.85 12.21 -9.65
N LYS A 342 16.03 12.47 -10.21
CA LYS A 342 16.19 13.21 -11.46
C LYS A 342 16.87 12.33 -12.51
N ASN A 343 16.48 12.53 -13.76
CA ASN A 343 17.16 11.99 -14.93
C ASN A 343 17.63 13.14 -15.80
N GLU A 344 18.92 13.22 -16.11
CA GLU A 344 19.54 14.33 -16.86
C GLU A 344 19.15 15.72 -16.29
N GLY A 345 19.05 15.83 -14.96
CA GLY A 345 18.67 17.06 -14.27
C GLY A 345 17.17 17.38 -14.26
N THR A 346 16.35 16.60 -14.94
CA THR A 346 14.90 16.74 -14.94
C THR A 346 14.29 15.88 -13.83
N PRO A 347 13.42 16.42 -12.94
CA PRO A 347 12.73 15.61 -11.94
C PRO A 347 11.89 14.52 -12.61
N VAL A 348 12.10 13.26 -12.22
CA VAL A 348 11.23 12.12 -12.57
C VAL A 348 10.19 11.94 -11.48
N PHE A 349 10.65 12.05 -10.24
CA PHE A 349 9.84 11.96 -9.04
C PHE A 349 10.49 12.84 -7.96
N SER A 350 9.70 13.71 -7.34
CA SER A 350 10.16 14.53 -6.23
C SER A 350 9.08 14.60 -5.17
N LEU A 351 9.42 14.27 -3.94
CA LEU A 351 8.59 14.42 -2.76
C LEU A 351 9.34 15.30 -1.76
N ALA A 352 8.77 16.44 -1.44
CA ALA A 352 9.26 17.27 -0.35
C ALA A 352 8.12 17.54 0.62
N GLY A 353 8.41 17.49 1.92
CA GLY A 353 7.37 17.70 2.92
C GLY A 353 7.91 18.09 4.27
N SER A 354 7.03 18.74 5.04
CA SER A 354 7.34 19.19 6.39
C SER A 354 6.12 19.08 7.31
N VAL A 355 6.40 18.83 8.56
CA VAL A 355 5.47 18.95 9.69
C VAL A 355 6.14 19.87 10.71
N ILE A 356 5.61 21.07 10.88
CA ILE A 356 6.17 22.09 11.76
C ILE A 356 5.21 22.29 12.93
N LYS A 357 5.74 22.24 14.15
CA LYS A 357 4.96 22.36 15.38
C LYS A 357 5.36 23.58 16.18
N GLU A 358 4.50 24.55 16.23
CA GLU A 358 4.64 25.75 17.05
C GLU A 358 3.69 25.72 18.23
N LYS A 359 4.15 25.33 19.41
CA LYS A 359 3.34 25.20 20.63
C LYS A 359 2.17 24.23 20.46
N ASN A 360 0.97 24.78 20.19
CA ASN A 360 -0.26 24.01 20.01
C ASN A 360 -0.66 23.87 18.54
N ASP A 361 0.02 24.58 17.67
CA ASP A 361 -0.28 24.58 16.24
C ASP A 361 0.67 23.64 15.51
N THR A 362 0.15 22.87 14.59
CA THR A 362 0.91 22.00 13.71
C THR A 362 0.56 22.34 12.27
N SER A 363 1.54 22.70 11.48
CA SER A 363 1.39 22.88 10.03
C SER A 363 1.98 21.70 9.27
N VAL A 364 1.35 21.32 8.17
CA VAL A 364 1.75 20.21 7.31
C VAL A 364 1.81 20.74 5.88
N SER A 365 2.92 20.45 5.20
CA SER A 365 3.12 20.80 3.80
C SER A 365 3.84 19.64 3.11
N PHE A 366 3.17 18.97 2.16
CA PHE A 366 3.79 17.94 1.32
C PHE A 366 3.53 18.28 -0.13
N THR A 367 4.53 18.13 -0.97
CA THR A 367 4.43 18.30 -2.41
C THR A 367 5.09 17.13 -3.10
N LEU A 368 4.32 16.44 -3.94
CA LEU A 368 4.76 15.38 -4.83
C LEU A 368 4.76 15.93 -6.25
N VAL A 369 5.88 15.80 -6.95
CA VAL A 369 6.01 16.13 -8.37
C VAL A 369 6.38 14.88 -9.13
N THR A 370 5.63 14.55 -10.16
CA THR A 370 5.90 13.42 -11.06
C THR A 370 6.01 13.92 -12.49
N ALA A 371 6.97 13.40 -13.24
CA ALA A 371 7.03 13.61 -14.68
C ALA A 371 6.25 12.50 -15.39
N SER A 372 5.47 12.87 -16.41
CA SER A 372 4.84 11.95 -17.33
C SER A 372 5.21 12.32 -18.76
N SER A 373 5.35 11.32 -19.64
CA SER A 373 5.47 11.58 -21.07
C SER A 373 4.16 12.17 -21.59
N ASP A 374 4.24 13.32 -22.25
CA ASP A 374 3.12 13.92 -22.95
C ASP A 374 3.39 13.83 -24.46
N PHE A 375 2.43 13.31 -25.20
CA PHE A 375 2.52 13.21 -26.65
C PHE A 375 1.70 14.32 -27.27
N SER A 376 2.35 15.24 -27.97
CA SER A 376 1.70 16.29 -28.72
C SER A 376 1.94 16.13 -30.22
N VAL A 377 1.01 16.59 -31.03
CA VAL A 377 1.21 16.63 -32.49
C VAL A 377 1.74 18.02 -32.84
N ASN A 378 2.93 18.09 -33.48
CA ASN A 378 3.51 19.35 -33.94
C ASN A 378 2.76 19.92 -35.16
N GLU A 379 3.13 21.13 -35.58
CA GLU A 379 2.52 21.81 -36.72
C GLU A 379 2.63 21.02 -38.06
N ASN A 380 3.53 20.04 -38.13
CA ASN A 380 3.73 19.16 -39.28
C ASN A 380 2.93 17.85 -39.18
N GLY A 381 2.14 17.63 -38.14
CA GLY A 381 1.37 16.41 -37.90
C GLY A 381 2.21 15.25 -37.36
N GLU A 382 3.41 15.49 -36.85
CA GLU A 382 4.28 14.47 -36.26
C GLU A 382 4.05 14.40 -34.74
N LEU A 383 3.98 13.17 -34.18
CA LEU A 383 3.97 12.94 -32.74
C LEU A 383 5.32 13.37 -32.15
N VAL A 384 5.28 14.32 -31.24
CA VAL A 384 6.44 14.79 -30.46
C VAL A 384 6.23 14.41 -29.01
N GLU A 385 7.17 13.66 -28.47
CA GLU A 385 7.22 13.33 -27.05
C GLU A 385 7.67 14.56 -26.27
N GLY A 386 6.84 15.02 -25.35
CA GLY A 386 7.13 16.05 -24.37
C GLY A 386 7.12 15.47 -22.96
N SER A 387 7.62 16.19 -21.98
CA SER A 387 7.43 15.87 -20.59
C SER A 387 6.49 16.88 -19.93
N LYS A 388 5.52 16.38 -19.18
CA LYS A 388 4.62 17.20 -18.36
C LYS A 388 4.83 16.83 -16.90
N ASN A 389 5.08 17.84 -16.07
CA ASN A 389 5.14 17.64 -14.63
C ASN A 389 3.76 17.85 -14.04
N THR A 390 3.30 16.88 -13.22
CA THR A 390 2.11 17.03 -12.40
C THR A 390 2.55 17.21 -10.95
N SER A 391 2.02 18.24 -10.30
CA SER A 391 2.28 18.55 -8.90
C SER A 391 1.06 18.27 -8.05
N ILE A 392 1.19 17.38 -7.07
CA ILE A 392 0.16 17.10 -6.07
C ILE A 392 0.66 17.66 -4.74
N SER A 393 -0.13 18.51 -4.08
CA SER A 393 0.24 19.06 -2.78
C SER A 393 -0.85 18.86 -1.75
N LEU A 394 -0.43 18.50 -0.52
CA LEU A 394 -1.26 18.47 0.68
C LEU A 394 -0.75 19.54 1.63
N LYS A 395 -1.56 20.52 1.94
CA LYS A 395 -1.24 21.61 2.87
C LYS A 395 -2.34 21.79 3.89
N GLY A 396 -1.96 22.09 5.12
CA GLY A 396 -2.94 22.34 6.16
C GLY A 396 -2.32 22.65 7.50
N SER A 397 -3.20 22.93 8.45
CA SER A 397 -2.81 23.15 9.83
C SER A 397 -3.86 22.61 10.79
N SER A 398 -3.40 22.24 11.97
CA SER A 398 -4.24 21.86 13.09
C SER A 398 -3.78 22.52 14.37
N THR A 399 -4.71 22.75 15.28
CA THR A 399 -4.48 23.34 16.59
C THR A 399 -4.95 22.39 17.67
N VAL A 400 -4.17 22.25 18.73
CA VAL A 400 -4.50 21.43 19.92
C VAL A 400 -4.92 22.33 21.06
N GLU A 401 -6.20 22.38 21.39
CA GLU A 401 -6.71 23.08 22.55
C GLU A 401 -7.33 22.12 23.57
N LYS A 402 -6.83 22.11 24.80
CA LYS A 402 -7.33 21.23 25.89
C LYS A 402 -7.39 19.75 25.50
N LYS A 403 -6.43 19.31 24.66
CA LYS A 403 -6.33 17.95 24.08
C LYS A 403 -7.32 17.63 22.97
N ILE A 404 -8.05 18.62 22.50
CA ILE A 404 -8.88 18.53 21.29
C ILE A 404 -8.09 19.06 20.12
N ILE A 405 -8.04 18.29 19.04
CA ILE A 405 -7.39 18.66 17.78
C ILE A 405 -8.46 19.12 16.80
N SER A 406 -8.25 20.27 16.19
CA SER A 406 -9.07 20.80 15.10
C SER A 406 -8.14 21.30 14.01
N GLY A 407 -8.53 21.15 12.73
CA GLY A 407 -7.65 21.55 11.63
C GLY A 407 -8.31 21.51 10.28
N ASN A 408 -7.60 22.06 9.30
CA ASN A 408 -8.01 22.10 7.90
C ASN A 408 -6.84 21.69 7.01
N TYR A 409 -7.12 20.84 6.03
CA TYR A 409 -6.15 20.35 5.06
C TYR A 409 -6.73 20.46 3.65
N THR A 410 -5.91 20.83 2.69
CA THR A 410 -6.32 20.97 1.30
C THR A 410 -5.39 20.14 0.42
N LEU A 411 -5.98 19.35 -0.46
CA LEU A 411 -5.30 18.62 -1.53
C LEU A 411 -5.45 19.42 -2.83
N SER A 412 -4.33 19.77 -3.43
CA SER A 412 -4.29 20.51 -4.70
C SER A 412 -3.50 19.73 -5.75
N VAL A 413 -3.90 19.85 -7.01
CA VAL A 413 -3.19 19.29 -8.17
C VAL A 413 -2.91 20.43 -9.14
N ASP A 414 -1.65 20.60 -9.54
CA ASP A 414 -1.17 21.69 -10.39
C ASP A 414 -1.62 23.08 -9.90
N GLY A 415 -1.60 23.24 -8.56
CA GLY A 415 -1.99 24.48 -7.89
C GLY A 415 -3.48 24.78 -7.87
N LYS A 416 -4.33 23.85 -8.29
CA LYS A 416 -5.79 23.96 -8.18
C LYS A 416 -6.28 23.07 -7.03
N ASP A 417 -7.18 23.58 -6.20
CA ASP A 417 -7.70 22.89 -5.04
C ASP A 417 -8.81 21.92 -5.42
N TYR A 418 -8.64 20.65 -5.07
CA TYR A 418 -9.56 19.55 -5.38
C TYR A 418 -10.40 19.11 -4.19
N LEU A 419 -9.74 18.91 -3.03
CA LEU A 419 -10.39 18.37 -1.83
C LEU A 419 -9.98 19.18 -0.61
N LYS A 420 -10.92 19.33 0.32
CA LYS A 420 -10.69 19.86 1.66
C LYS A 420 -11.09 18.83 2.71
N ALA A 421 -10.24 18.64 3.71
CA ALA A 421 -10.53 17.89 4.92
C ALA A 421 -10.58 18.85 6.11
N GLU A 422 -11.66 18.82 6.88
CA GLU A 422 -11.82 19.56 8.12
C GLU A 422 -11.90 18.58 9.29
N LEU A 423 -10.97 18.73 10.25
CA LEU A 423 -10.96 17.97 11.49
C LEU A 423 -11.67 18.77 12.57
N THR A 424 -12.61 18.16 13.27
CA THR A 424 -13.34 18.79 14.37
C THR A 424 -13.45 17.85 15.56
N ASP A 425 -13.25 18.37 16.76
CA ASP A 425 -13.42 17.66 18.02
C ASP A 425 -12.64 16.31 18.12
N VAL A 426 -11.45 16.23 17.48
CA VAL A 426 -10.63 15.03 17.55
C VAL A 426 -9.99 14.91 18.93
N ASP A 427 -10.26 13.81 19.63
CA ASP A 427 -9.68 13.55 20.96
C ASP A 427 -8.20 13.14 20.88
N GLY A 428 -7.32 14.12 20.98
CA GLY A 428 -5.88 13.93 20.96
C GLY A 428 -5.35 13.09 22.12
N LYS A 429 -6.08 12.96 23.24
CA LYS A 429 -5.68 12.08 24.35
C LYS A 429 -5.89 10.61 23.98
N THR A 430 -7.03 10.28 23.43
CA THR A 430 -7.33 8.92 22.96
C THR A 430 -6.41 8.55 21.80
N TYR A 431 -6.15 9.48 20.87
CA TYR A 431 -5.21 9.27 19.78
C TYR A 431 -3.79 9.00 20.29
N ALA A 432 -3.27 9.82 21.20
CA ALA A 432 -1.91 9.66 21.73
C ALA A 432 -1.71 8.40 22.59
N LYS A 433 -2.78 7.95 23.29
CA LYS A 433 -2.69 6.80 24.19
C LYS A 433 -2.94 5.47 23.51
N ASP A 434 -4.00 5.42 22.69
CA ASP A 434 -4.58 4.18 22.19
C ASP A 434 -4.45 4.05 20.66
N ASN A 435 -3.86 5.08 19.99
CA ASN A 435 -3.76 5.22 18.54
C ASN A 435 -5.12 5.09 17.82
N ARG A 436 -6.21 5.51 18.52
CA ARG A 436 -7.57 5.49 18.00
C ARG A 436 -8.02 6.90 17.65
N PHE A 437 -8.56 7.05 16.45
CA PHE A 437 -9.22 8.27 16.03
C PHE A 437 -10.62 8.33 16.65
N VAL A 438 -10.91 9.43 17.33
CA VAL A 438 -12.25 9.77 17.87
C VAL A 438 -12.48 11.23 17.53
N GLY A 439 -13.54 11.54 16.81
CA GLY A 439 -13.83 12.91 16.33
C GLY A 439 -14.50 12.91 14.97
N THR A 440 -14.53 14.07 14.34
CA THR A 440 -15.18 14.28 13.05
C THR A 440 -14.18 14.69 11.97
N VAL A 441 -14.27 14.05 10.80
CA VAL A 441 -13.61 14.46 9.56
C VAL A 441 -14.68 14.79 8.54
N LYS A 442 -14.66 16.02 8.01
CA LYS A 442 -15.50 16.42 6.88
C LYS A 442 -14.63 16.58 5.65
N LEU A 443 -14.89 15.77 4.62
CA LEU A 443 -14.29 15.87 3.29
C LEU A 443 -15.26 16.59 2.36
N SER A 444 -14.76 17.57 1.62
CA SER A 444 -15.55 18.34 0.66
C SER A 444 -14.78 18.49 -0.65
N THR A 445 -15.47 18.34 -1.76
CA THR A 445 -14.92 18.68 -3.07
C THR A 445 -14.80 20.19 -3.21
N LEU A 446 -13.74 20.65 -3.88
CA LEU A 446 -13.47 22.07 -4.12
C LEU A 446 -13.59 22.42 -5.61
N SER A 447 -13.38 23.68 -5.97
CA SER A 447 -13.71 24.25 -7.28
C SER A 447 -13.20 23.41 -8.46
N ALA A 448 -11.94 22.96 -8.44
CA ALA A 448 -11.38 22.20 -9.56
C ALA A 448 -12.05 20.84 -9.75
N LEU A 449 -12.42 20.15 -8.66
CA LEU A 449 -13.16 18.89 -8.74
C LEU A 449 -14.63 19.15 -9.05
N ASN A 450 -15.22 20.21 -8.47
CA ASN A 450 -16.59 20.59 -8.76
C ASN A 450 -16.80 20.97 -10.24
N ASP A 451 -15.81 21.62 -10.87
CA ASP A 451 -15.86 21.93 -12.30
C ASP A 451 -15.92 20.63 -13.14
N LEU A 452 -15.08 19.62 -12.78
CA LEU A 452 -15.09 18.31 -13.43
C LEU A 452 -16.41 17.54 -13.19
N LEU A 453 -16.93 17.59 -11.98
CA LEU A 453 -18.22 16.97 -11.64
C LEU A 453 -19.36 17.64 -12.43
N SER A 454 -19.34 18.98 -12.55
CA SER A 454 -20.33 19.74 -13.32
C SER A 454 -20.28 19.42 -14.83
N GLU A 455 -19.11 19.13 -15.40
CA GLU A 455 -19.00 18.66 -16.79
C GLU A 455 -19.67 17.29 -16.99
N ALA A 456 -19.78 16.49 -15.92
CA ALA A 456 -20.48 15.20 -15.89
C ALA A 456 -21.92 15.30 -15.35
N ASP A 457 -22.49 16.52 -15.23
CA ASP A 457 -23.80 16.80 -14.63
C ASP A 457 -23.92 16.32 -13.16
N LEU A 458 -22.80 16.32 -12.41
CA LEU A 458 -22.76 15.94 -11.01
C LEU A 458 -22.58 17.17 -10.12
N GLU A 459 -23.24 17.19 -8.97
CA GLU A 459 -23.11 18.20 -7.94
C GLU A 459 -21.93 17.91 -6.99
N PRO A 460 -21.47 18.93 -6.22
CA PRO A 460 -20.41 18.73 -5.23
C PRO A 460 -20.73 17.64 -4.19
N ILE A 461 -19.70 16.86 -3.82
CA ILE A 461 -19.83 15.77 -2.85
C ILE A 461 -19.26 16.21 -1.50
N VAL A 462 -20.00 15.94 -0.43
CA VAL A 462 -19.53 16.10 0.95
C VAL A 462 -19.69 14.77 1.68
N CYS A 463 -18.61 14.36 2.35
CA CYS A 463 -18.55 13.17 3.18
C CYS A 463 -18.20 13.58 4.61
N THR A 464 -19.07 13.32 5.57
CA THR A 464 -18.83 13.57 6.99
C THR A 464 -18.65 12.25 7.72
N ILE A 465 -17.45 12.02 8.27
CA ILE A 465 -17.07 10.83 8.99
C ILE A 465 -17.02 11.17 10.48
N VAL A 466 -17.84 10.51 11.29
CA VAL A 466 -17.87 10.66 12.76
C VAL A 466 -17.42 9.35 13.38
N ALA A 467 -16.24 9.36 13.99
CA ALA A 467 -15.77 8.24 14.80
C ALA A 467 -16.11 8.49 16.26
N GLU A 468 -16.90 7.60 16.85
CA GLU A 468 -17.45 7.74 18.19
C GLU A 468 -16.51 7.18 19.28
N ASP A 469 -16.54 7.78 20.48
CA ASP A 469 -15.84 7.23 21.64
C ASP A 469 -16.65 6.08 22.26
N THR A 470 -16.32 4.87 21.86
CA THR A 470 -16.94 3.65 22.40
C THR A 470 -16.53 3.35 23.85
N LYS A 471 -15.50 4.05 24.39
CA LYS A 471 -14.85 3.79 25.69
C LYS A 471 -14.23 2.40 25.85
N ASP A 472 -14.42 1.54 24.88
CA ASP A 472 -13.78 0.24 24.76
C ASP A 472 -12.72 0.31 23.66
N VAL A 473 -11.46 -0.03 24.01
CA VAL A 473 -10.32 0.01 23.06
C VAL A 473 -10.45 -1.04 21.95
N ASN A 474 -11.21 -2.09 22.21
CA ASN A 474 -11.44 -3.18 21.26
C ASN A 474 -12.63 -2.92 20.31
N LYS A 475 -13.32 -1.79 20.50
CA LYS A 475 -14.51 -1.46 19.73
C LYS A 475 -14.36 -0.14 18.96
N VAL A 476 -14.75 -0.16 17.69
CA VAL A 476 -14.83 1.00 16.81
C VAL A 476 -16.29 1.20 16.40
N SER A 477 -16.74 2.46 16.39
CA SER A 477 -18.02 2.87 15.85
C SER A 477 -17.81 4.12 14.99
N THR A 478 -18.25 4.05 13.73
CA THR A 478 -18.09 5.14 12.75
C THR A 478 -19.37 5.32 11.97
N VAL A 479 -19.81 6.56 11.84
CA VAL A 479 -20.92 6.96 10.97
C VAL A 479 -20.36 7.80 9.83
N ILE A 480 -20.71 7.48 8.61
CA ILE A 480 -20.37 8.23 7.40
C ILE A 480 -21.65 8.76 6.78
N ASP A 481 -21.79 10.08 6.73
CA ASP A 481 -22.90 10.79 6.13
C ASP A 481 -22.47 11.37 4.79
N LEU A 482 -23.20 11.05 3.71
CA LEU A 482 -22.88 11.46 2.35
C LEU A 482 -23.96 12.40 1.82
N THR A 483 -23.54 13.49 1.16
CA THR A 483 -24.42 14.39 0.40
C THR A 483 -23.86 14.64 -0.99
N HIS A 484 -24.75 14.85 -1.95
CA HIS A 484 -24.49 15.24 -3.33
C HIS A 484 -25.26 16.55 -3.60
N GLY A 485 -24.54 17.67 -3.65
CA GLY A 485 -25.16 18.98 -3.54
C GLY A 485 -25.91 19.13 -2.21
N ASP A 486 -27.15 19.51 -2.30
CA ASP A 486 -28.07 19.64 -1.14
C ASP A 486 -28.82 18.31 -0.85
N MET A 487 -28.67 17.29 -1.69
CA MET A 487 -29.37 16.02 -1.55
C MET A 487 -28.59 15.08 -0.62
N PRO A 488 -29.14 14.66 0.52
CA PRO A 488 -28.55 13.62 1.31
C PRO A 488 -28.61 12.28 0.56
N LEU A 489 -27.50 11.55 0.52
CA LEU A 489 -27.46 10.23 -0.10
C LEU A 489 -27.79 9.11 0.90
N GLY A 490 -27.52 9.34 2.17
CA GLY A 490 -27.75 8.38 3.24
C GLY A 490 -26.56 8.23 4.18
N LYS A 491 -26.65 7.24 5.07
CA LYS A 491 -25.66 7.04 6.13
C LYS A 491 -25.13 5.62 6.12
N PHE A 492 -23.80 5.51 6.22
CA PHE A 492 -23.14 4.24 6.54
C PHE A 492 -22.85 4.19 8.04
N HIS A 493 -23.18 3.08 8.66
CA HIS A 493 -22.80 2.77 10.03
C HIS A 493 -21.83 1.61 9.99
N ILE A 494 -20.66 1.76 10.59
CA ILE A 494 -19.61 0.75 10.65
C ILE A 494 -19.27 0.54 12.11
N THR A 495 -19.38 -0.69 12.58
CA THR A 495 -18.88 -1.11 13.89
C THR A 495 -17.93 -2.27 13.73
N ALA A 496 -16.88 -2.31 14.54
CA ALA A 496 -15.99 -3.44 14.63
C ALA A 496 -15.60 -3.66 16.10
N GLU A 497 -15.54 -4.90 16.51
CA GLU A 497 -15.20 -5.30 17.87
C GLU A 497 -14.27 -6.52 17.83
N MET A 498 -13.12 -6.42 18.49
CA MET A 498 -12.25 -7.56 18.78
C MET A 498 -12.69 -8.14 20.13
N THR A 499 -12.96 -9.43 20.15
CA THR A 499 -13.39 -10.10 21.38
C THR A 499 -12.23 -10.87 22.01
N ASP A 500 -12.19 -10.91 23.35
CA ASP A 500 -11.24 -11.73 24.11
C ASP A 500 -11.65 -13.22 24.14
N GLU A 501 -12.77 -13.58 23.51
CA GLU A 501 -13.24 -14.95 23.43
C GLU A 501 -12.34 -15.75 22.49
N ALA A 502 -11.96 -16.94 22.92
CA ALA A 502 -11.20 -17.84 22.07
C ALA A 502 -12.04 -18.24 20.85
N PRO A 503 -11.46 -18.23 19.62
CA PRO A 503 -12.17 -18.68 18.44
C PRO A 503 -12.75 -20.08 18.62
N ASP A 504 -14.05 -20.23 18.36
CA ASP A 504 -14.75 -21.51 18.47
C ASP A 504 -15.66 -21.70 17.25
N PHE A 505 -15.15 -22.39 16.26
CA PHE A 505 -15.89 -22.79 15.08
C PHE A 505 -15.67 -24.25 14.77
N THR A 506 -16.64 -24.86 14.11
CA THR A 506 -16.57 -26.24 13.60
C THR A 506 -16.80 -26.17 12.09
N VAL A 507 -15.88 -26.74 11.32
CA VAL A 507 -16.06 -26.86 9.87
C VAL A 507 -17.23 -27.83 9.62
N PRO A 508 -18.27 -27.43 8.86
CA PRO A 508 -19.40 -28.31 8.57
C PRO A 508 -18.98 -29.51 7.71
N GLU A 509 -19.74 -30.59 7.76
CA GLU A 509 -19.59 -31.68 6.79
C GLU A 509 -19.89 -31.14 5.40
N ALA A 510 -18.95 -31.30 4.48
CA ALA A 510 -19.02 -30.71 3.15
C ALA A 510 -19.04 -31.78 2.06
N SER A 511 -19.88 -31.57 1.04
CA SER A 511 -19.91 -32.37 -0.18
C SER A 511 -18.78 -31.96 -1.12
N ASP A 512 -18.31 -32.90 -1.96
CA ASP A 512 -17.23 -32.64 -2.93
C ASP A 512 -17.75 -31.92 -4.19
N GLU A 513 -19.04 -32.06 -4.52
CA GLU A 513 -19.66 -31.43 -5.68
C GLU A 513 -20.53 -30.24 -5.23
N MET A 514 -20.15 -29.04 -5.65
CA MET A 514 -20.91 -27.81 -5.41
C MET A 514 -22.02 -27.70 -6.46
N PRO A 515 -23.30 -27.58 -6.09
CA PRO A 515 -24.37 -27.36 -7.06
C PRO A 515 -24.30 -25.95 -7.66
N GLU A 516 -25.02 -25.75 -8.74
CA GLU A 516 -25.31 -24.39 -9.22
C GLU A 516 -26.11 -23.63 -8.14
N PRO A 517 -25.85 -22.32 -7.95
CA PRO A 517 -26.57 -21.52 -6.97
C PRO A 517 -28.09 -21.52 -7.23
N ASP A 518 -28.88 -21.87 -6.22
CA ASP A 518 -30.34 -21.75 -6.24
C ASP A 518 -30.76 -20.46 -5.53
N LEU A 519 -31.21 -19.47 -6.29
CA LEU A 519 -31.59 -18.17 -5.77
C LEU A 519 -33.00 -18.12 -5.16
N THR A 520 -33.75 -19.23 -5.19
CA THR A 520 -35.12 -19.28 -4.69
C THR A 520 -35.21 -18.86 -3.22
N ALA A 521 -34.32 -19.37 -2.37
CA ALA A 521 -34.30 -19.03 -0.96
C ALA A 521 -33.92 -17.55 -0.74
N LEU A 522 -32.98 -17.01 -1.50
CA LEU A 522 -32.61 -15.60 -1.46
C LEU A 522 -33.82 -14.71 -1.78
N PHE A 523 -34.54 -14.99 -2.85
CA PHE A 523 -35.72 -14.22 -3.23
C PHE A 523 -36.85 -14.31 -2.18
N GLU A 524 -37.06 -15.49 -1.61
CA GLU A 524 -38.01 -15.63 -0.50
C GLU A 524 -37.59 -14.83 0.74
N ASN A 525 -36.30 -14.79 1.04
CA ASN A 525 -35.77 -14.01 2.16
C ASN A 525 -35.90 -12.50 1.92
N LEU A 526 -35.65 -12.03 0.70
CA LEU A 526 -35.88 -10.65 0.30
C LEU A 526 -37.37 -10.24 0.44
N LYS A 527 -38.31 -11.13 0.05
CA LYS A 527 -39.76 -10.90 0.27
C LYS A 527 -40.09 -10.79 1.75
N LYS A 528 -39.53 -11.68 2.59
CA LYS A 528 -39.70 -11.64 4.06
C LYS A 528 -39.08 -10.36 4.66
N ALA A 529 -37.99 -9.86 4.10
CA ALA A 529 -37.34 -8.63 4.51
C ALA A 529 -38.10 -7.35 4.07
N GLY A 530 -39.20 -7.48 3.31
CA GLY A 530 -40.08 -6.38 2.92
C GLY A 530 -39.80 -5.79 1.56
N ILE A 531 -38.87 -6.35 0.79
CA ILE A 531 -38.65 -5.92 -0.61
C ILE A 531 -39.88 -6.24 -1.46
N ASN A 532 -40.21 -5.32 -2.35
CA ASN A 532 -41.41 -5.40 -3.18
C ASN A 532 -41.42 -6.68 -4.05
N GLU A 533 -42.48 -7.47 -3.91
CA GLU A 533 -42.64 -8.75 -4.61
C GLU A 533 -42.60 -8.62 -6.15
N ASN A 534 -43.08 -7.49 -6.71
CA ASN A 534 -43.03 -7.27 -8.15
C ASN A 534 -41.61 -7.05 -8.66
N LEU A 535 -40.78 -6.36 -7.86
CA LEU A 535 -39.35 -6.20 -8.18
C LEU A 535 -38.63 -7.54 -8.18
N ILE A 536 -38.87 -8.35 -7.17
CA ILE A 536 -38.26 -9.67 -7.07
C ILE A 536 -38.72 -10.53 -8.25
N ALA A 537 -40.01 -10.50 -8.61
CA ALA A 537 -40.49 -11.23 -9.77
C ALA A 537 -39.84 -10.76 -11.10
N MET A 538 -39.54 -9.46 -11.24
CA MET A 538 -38.77 -8.93 -12.39
C MET A 538 -37.34 -9.49 -12.40
N PHE A 539 -36.66 -9.56 -11.26
CA PHE A 539 -35.34 -10.17 -11.16
C PHE A 539 -35.37 -11.68 -11.44
N GLU A 540 -36.33 -12.39 -10.89
CA GLU A 540 -36.55 -13.81 -11.17
C GLU A 540 -36.71 -14.06 -12.67
N MET A 541 -37.54 -13.27 -13.37
CA MET A 541 -37.72 -13.35 -14.84
C MET A 541 -36.47 -12.99 -15.61
N SER A 542 -35.74 -11.94 -15.20
CA SER A 542 -34.49 -11.53 -15.85
C SER A 542 -33.40 -12.61 -15.80
N MET A 543 -33.32 -13.35 -14.71
CA MET A 543 -32.30 -14.38 -14.51
C MET A 543 -32.71 -15.74 -15.11
N SER A 544 -34.00 -16.02 -15.25
CA SER A 544 -34.49 -17.25 -15.89
C SER A 544 -34.28 -17.28 -17.42
N GLY A 545 -33.85 -16.16 -18.01
CA GLY A 545 -33.69 -16.06 -19.47
C GLY A 545 -34.99 -16.06 -20.23
N ASP A 546 -36.12 -15.99 -19.55
CA ASP A 546 -37.47 -16.10 -20.10
C ASP A 546 -38.03 -14.72 -20.57
N PHE A 547 -37.13 -13.80 -20.99
CA PHE A 547 -37.54 -12.73 -21.88
C PHE A 547 -37.82 -13.37 -23.23
N GLY A 548 -39.03 -13.87 -23.38
CA GLY A 548 -39.47 -14.52 -24.61
C GLY A 548 -39.16 -13.63 -25.80
N ASP A 549 -38.69 -14.24 -26.86
CA ASP A 549 -38.52 -13.67 -28.22
C ASP A 549 -39.78 -12.96 -28.76
N ASP A 550 -40.87 -12.94 -28.01
CA ASP A 550 -42.18 -12.42 -28.37
C ASP A 550 -42.38 -10.92 -28.11
N TYR A 551 -41.43 -10.20 -27.50
CA TYR A 551 -41.62 -8.76 -27.20
C TYR A 551 -40.93 -7.80 -28.17
N TYR A 552 -40.16 -8.29 -29.14
CA TYR A 552 -39.75 -7.49 -30.29
C TYR A 552 -40.68 -7.80 -31.45
N GLY A 553 -41.86 -7.19 -31.39
CA GLY A 553 -42.75 -7.17 -32.57
C GLY A 553 -41.99 -6.55 -33.74
N ASP A 554 -41.98 -7.32 -34.84
CA ASP A 554 -41.51 -6.95 -36.19
C ASP A 554 -42.32 -5.77 -36.75
N GLU A 555 -42.35 -4.61 -36.12
CA GLU A 555 -42.90 -3.42 -36.75
C GLU A 555 -42.16 -2.15 -36.31
N TYR A 556 -41.50 -1.52 -37.31
CA TYR A 556 -40.93 -0.19 -37.31
C TYR A 556 -39.54 -0.01 -36.68
N TYR A 557 -38.48 -0.34 -37.37
CA TYR A 557 -37.34 0.56 -37.50
C TYR A 557 -36.91 0.65 -38.96
N ASP A 558 -37.21 1.82 -39.55
CA ASP A 558 -36.73 2.29 -40.85
C ASP A 558 -35.18 2.37 -40.79
N ASP A 559 -34.50 1.72 -41.73
CA ASP A 559 -33.04 1.61 -41.90
C ASP A 559 -32.39 2.93 -42.37
N GLU A 560 -32.56 4.04 -41.68
CA GLU A 560 -31.94 5.29 -42.13
C GLU A 560 -31.45 6.22 -40.97
N TYR A 561 -30.79 5.73 -39.94
CA TYR A 561 -30.07 6.68 -39.06
C TYR A 561 -29.15 6.03 -38.02
N PHE A 562 -28.18 5.20 -38.40
CA PHE A 562 -26.98 5.01 -37.59
C PHE A 562 -25.80 4.71 -38.50
N GLY A 563 -24.92 5.69 -38.64
CA GLY A 563 -23.64 5.57 -39.32
C GLY A 563 -22.75 4.53 -38.67
N ASP A 564 -22.06 3.79 -39.52
CA ASP A 564 -20.99 2.85 -39.20
C ASP A 564 -19.85 3.54 -38.39
N ASP A 565 -19.92 3.54 -37.08
CA ASP A 565 -18.76 3.81 -36.20
C ASP A 565 -18.98 3.13 -34.83
N TYR A 566 -19.03 1.79 -34.81
CA TYR A 566 -18.82 1.04 -33.58
C TYR A 566 -17.53 0.23 -33.67
N PHE A 567 -16.57 0.64 -32.88
CA PHE A 567 -15.33 -0.03 -32.55
C PHE A 567 -15.55 -1.53 -32.29
N TYR A 568 -15.02 -2.38 -33.13
CA TYR A 568 -14.81 -3.78 -32.80
C TYR A 568 -13.72 -3.89 -31.75
N ALA A 569 -14.06 -4.46 -30.60
CA ALA A 569 -13.14 -4.89 -29.58
C ALA A 569 -12.46 -6.20 -30.01
N GLU A 570 -11.55 -6.13 -30.95
CA GLU A 570 -10.54 -7.16 -31.22
C GLU A 570 -9.20 -6.41 -31.14
N ASP A 571 -8.52 -6.51 -29.99
CA ASP A 571 -7.07 -6.29 -29.81
C ASP A 571 -6.74 -6.04 -28.31
N TYR A 572 -7.05 -7.03 -27.47
CA TYR A 572 -6.60 -7.02 -26.05
C TYR A 572 -5.66 -8.19 -25.70
N GLU A 573 -5.16 -8.96 -26.66
CA GLU A 573 -4.24 -10.08 -26.36
C GLU A 573 -2.75 -9.72 -26.46
N ASP A 574 -2.36 -8.54 -26.94
CA ASP A 574 -0.94 -8.21 -27.18
C ASP A 574 -0.28 -7.24 -26.16
N ILE A 575 -0.96 -6.85 -25.07
CA ILE A 575 -0.39 -5.91 -24.10
C ILE A 575 0.40 -6.59 -22.94
N PHE A 576 0.30 -7.92 -22.79
CA PHE A 576 0.98 -8.64 -21.68
C PHE A 576 2.12 -9.57 -22.09
N SER A 577 2.59 -9.52 -23.36
CA SER A 577 3.69 -10.39 -23.80
C SER A 577 5.09 -9.79 -23.65
N ASP A 578 5.25 -8.54 -23.21
CA ASP A 578 6.56 -7.85 -23.08
C ASP A 578 6.80 -7.22 -21.70
N MET A 579 6.25 -7.82 -20.63
CA MET A 579 6.66 -7.50 -19.26
C MET A 579 7.33 -8.67 -18.58
#